data_615e5f052515d95789993fd517723444
#
_entry.id   615e5f052515d95789993fd517723444
#
_cell.length_a   1.000
_cell.length_b   1.000
_cell.length_c   1.000
_cell.angle_alpha   90.00
_cell.angle_beta   90.00
_cell.angle_gamma   90.00
#
_symmetry.space_group_name_H-M   'P 1'
#
loop_
_entity.id
_entity.type
_entity.pdbx_description
1 polymer ?
#
loop_
_entity_poly.entity_id
_entity_poly.type
_entity_poly.pdbx_seq_one_letter_code
_entity_poly.pdbx_strand_id
1 'polypeptide(L)'
;TDTSALIKRYIGESGSSDVVAWIREADLIGVSIITRAEAGATFSRLHRSGIIDTTTAELLLKEFRLHWPSYMRLRINENLVATAESLAWQYGLRGYDAVHLASAVIWQESLGETVILATYDRQLWGAAALVGLEVLPHQL
;
A
#
# COMPACT_ATOMS: atom_id res chain seq x y z
N THR A 1 -4.67 -1.23 0.92
CA THR A 1 -3.62 -0.26 1.27
C THR A 1 -2.42 -0.41 0.36
N ASP A 2 -1.75 0.71 0.05
CA ASP A 2 -0.45 0.71 -0.63
C ASP A 2 0.71 0.56 0.37
N THR A 3 1.94 0.52 -0.14
CA THR A 3 3.12 0.36 0.69
C THR A 3 3.43 1.60 1.52
N SER A 4 3.15 2.82 1.02
CA SER A 4 3.43 4.07 1.73
C SER A 4 2.63 4.20 3.03
N ALA A 5 1.38 3.75 3.02
CA ALA A 5 0.54 3.70 4.20
C ALA A 5 0.90 2.50 5.09
N LEU A 6 1.03 1.29 4.54
CA LEU A 6 1.27 0.09 5.34
C LEU A 6 2.56 0.15 6.16
N ILE A 7 3.62 0.73 5.61
CA ILE A 7 4.92 0.88 6.29
C ILE A 7 4.80 1.71 7.57
N LYS A 8 3.90 2.66 7.65
CA LYS A 8 3.65 3.48 8.85
C LYS A 8 3.20 2.68 10.06
N ARG A 9 2.68 1.46 9.85
CA ARG A 9 2.41 0.53 10.95
C ARG A 9 3.68 0.15 11.72
N TYR A 10 4.83 0.14 11.06
CA TYR A 10 6.10 -0.40 11.58
C TYR A 10 7.08 0.68 11.98
N ILE A 11 7.04 1.85 11.33
CA ILE A 11 7.92 2.98 11.62
C ILE A 11 7.11 4.09 12.28
N GLY A 12 7.64 4.64 13.39
CA GLY A 12 7.01 5.72 14.14
C GLY A 12 7.19 7.05 13.43
N GLU A 13 6.24 7.42 12.57
CA GLU A 13 6.23 8.69 11.85
C GLU A 13 4.82 9.31 11.81
N SER A 14 4.69 10.51 11.22
CA SER A 14 3.37 11.16 11.06
C SER A 14 2.39 10.25 10.33
N GLY A 15 1.18 10.07 10.88
CA GLY A 15 0.13 9.20 10.35
C GLY A 15 0.20 7.74 10.82
N SER A 16 1.21 7.33 11.60
CA SER A 16 1.32 5.94 12.10
C SER A 16 0.15 5.54 12.99
N SER A 17 -0.30 6.43 13.87
CA SER A 17 -1.47 6.19 14.73
C SER A 17 -2.73 5.94 13.93
N ASP A 18 -2.93 6.71 12.86
CA ASP A 18 -4.10 6.63 12.01
C ASP A 18 -4.12 5.30 11.25
N VAL A 19 -2.98 4.92 10.66
CA VAL A 19 -2.84 3.62 9.97
C VAL A 19 -3.10 2.45 10.90
N VAL A 20 -2.61 2.50 12.14
CA VAL A 20 -2.87 1.46 13.15
C VAL A 20 -4.36 1.41 13.51
N ALA A 21 -5.04 2.56 13.61
CA ALA A 21 -6.48 2.60 13.85
C ALA A 21 -7.26 2.00 12.67
N TRP A 22 -6.97 2.41 11.44
CA TRP A 22 -7.63 1.88 10.23
C TRP A 22 -7.45 0.36 10.07
N ILE A 23 -6.25 -0.15 10.38
CA ILE A 23 -5.96 -1.60 10.35
C ILE A 23 -6.80 -2.37 11.39
N ARG A 24 -7.06 -1.78 12.55
CA ARG A 24 -7.89 -2.41 13.60
C ARG A 24 -9.37 -2.40 13.28
N GLU A 25 -9.85 -1.38 12.57
CA GLU A 25 -11.25 -1.20 12.20
C GLU A 25 -11.62 -1.97 10.92
N ALA A 26 -10.64 -2.33 10.09
CA ALA A 26 -10.88 -3.02 8.83
C ALA A 26 -11.23 -4.50 9.04
N ASP A 27 -12.30 -4.97 8.42
CA ASP A 27 -12.66 -6.39 8.39
C ASP A 27 -11.63 -7.22 7.61
N LEU A 28 -11.07 -6.64 6.55
CA LEU A 28 -10.09 -7.27 5.67
C LEU A 28 -9.11 -6.25 5.10
N ILE A 29 -7.83 -6.59 5.14
CA ILE A 29 -6.76 -5.73 4.62
C ILE A 29 -6.19 -6.35 3.35
N GLY A 30 -6.45 -5.69 2.21
CA GLY A 30 -5.88 -6.04 0.91
C GLY A 30 -4.56 -5.32 0.66
N VAL A 31 -3.59 -6.04 0.13
CA VAL A 31 -2.30 -5.52 -0.32
C VAL A 31 -1.93 -6.12 -1.67
N SER A 32 -1.34 -5.35 -2.57
CA SER A 32 -0.70 -5.92 -3.74
C SER A 32 0.48 -6.81 -3.32
N ILE A 33 0.69 -7.93 -3.99
CA ILE A 33 1.81 -8.83 -3.65
C ILE A 33 3.17 -8.14 -3.74
N ILE A 34 3.31 -7.08 -4.54
CA ILE A 34 4.53 -6.29 -4.69
C ILE A 34 4.91 -5.54 -3.41
N THR A 35 3.94 -5.23 -2.54
CA THR A 35 4.17 -4.58 -1.24
C THR A 35 5.25 -5.27 -0.43
N ARG A 36 5.40 -6.59 -0.58
CA ARG A 36 6.45 -7.34 0.13
C ARG A 36 7.86 -6.93 -0.30
N ALA A 37 8.07 -6.71 -1.60
CA ALA A 37 9.36 -6.26 -2.12
C ALA A 37 9.63 -4.80 -1.74
N GLU A 38 8.62 -3.96 -1.83
CA GLU A 38 8.72 -2.53 -1.50
C GLU A 38 8.97 -2.30 0.00
N ALA A 39 8.34 -3.08 0.88
CA ALA A 39 8.60 -3.04 2.32
C ALA A 39 10.06 -3.39 2.62
N GLY A 40 10.59 -4.47 2.03
CA GLY A 40 12.00 -4.85 2.16
C GLY A 40 12.95 -3.75 1.66
N ALA A 41 12.64 -3.15 0.50
CA ALA A 41 13.41 -2.03 -0.04
C ALA A 41 13.37 -0.80 0.86
N THR A 42 12.22 -0.50 1.47
CA THR A 42 12.05 0.63 2.38
C THR A 42 12.86 0.45 3.66
N PHE A 43 12.78 -0.69 4.33
CA PHE A 43 13.58 -0.96 5.54
C PHE A 43 15.09 -0.94 5.23
N SER A 44 15.49 -1.52 4.10
CA SER A 44 16.88 -1.46 3.64
C SER A 44 17.36 -0.03 3.37
N ARG A 45 16.51 0.83 2.79
CA ARG A 45 16.83 2.23 2.53
C ARG A 45 17.00 3.00 3.84
N LEU A 46 16.09 2.84 4.82
CA LEU A 46 16.17 3.46 6.14
C LEU A 46 17.46 3.09 6.87
N HIS A 47 17.86 1.81 6.79
CA HIS A 47 19.10 1.34 7.36
C HIS A 47 20.32 1.97 6.67
N ARG A 48 20.40 1.92 5.34
CA ARG A 48 21.54 2.47 4.59
C ARG A 48 21.68 3.99 4.73
N SER A 49 20.60 4.71 4.96
CA SER A 49 20.63 6.15 5.24
C SER A 49 20.94 6.49 6.70
N GLY A 50 21.18 5.50 7.56
CA GLY A 50 21.51 5.71 8.97
C GLY A 50 20.33 6.17 9.84
N ILE A 51 19.09 6.13 9.32
CA ILE A 51 17.89 6.50 10.09
C ILE A 51 17.59 5.44 11.14
N ILE A 52 17.82 4.17 10.83
CA ILE A 52 17.70 3.04 11.75
C ILE A 52 18.98 2.19 11.71
N ASP A 53 19.30 1.54 12.83
CA ASP A 53 20.41 0.59 12.91
C ASP A 53 20.04 -0.79 12.32
N THR A 54 21.04 -1.66 12.20
CA THR A 54 20.87 -3.02 11.66
C THR A 54 19.85 -3.83 12.46
N THR A 55 19.93 -3.78 13.77
CA THR A 55 19.06 -4.53 14.68
C THR A 55 17.60 -4.11 14.51
N THR A 56 17.35 -2.81 14.44
CA THR A 56 16.02 -2.25 14.20
C THR A 56 15.50 -2.67 12.82
N ALA A 57 16.31 -2.58 11.76
CA ALA A 57 15.90 -2.99 10.40
C ALA A 57 15.51 -4.47 10.34
N GLU A 58 16.28 -5.34 11.00
CA GLU A 58 15.99 -6.79 11.07
C GLU A 58 14.70 -7.07 11.85
N LEU A 59 14.48 -6.36 12.96
CA LEU A 59 13.25 -6.48 13.75
C LEU A 59 12.01 -6.05 12.96
N LEU A 60 12.05 -4.91 12.28
CA LEU A 60 10.96 -4.42 11.44
C LEU A 60 10.64 -5.41 10.32
N LEU A 61 11.66 -5.94 9.66
CA LEU A 61 11.46 -6.94 8.60
C LEU A 61 10.87 -8.24 9.14
N LYS A 62 11.30 -8.68 10.31
CA LYS A 62 10.74 -9.86 11.00
C LYS A 62 9.28 -9.64 11.36
N GLU A 63 8.95 -8.50 11.93
CA GLU A 63 7.57 -8.15 12.33
C GLU A 63 6.65 -8.05 11.09
N PHE A 64 7.10 -7.40 10.02
CA PHE A 64 6.38 -7.38 8.76
C PHE A 64 6.10 -8.79 8.23
N ARG A 65 7.11 -9.69 8.26
CA ARG A 65 6.94 -11.08 7.82
C ARG A 65 5.94 -11.87 8.67
N LEU A 66 5.85 -11.58 9.96
CA LEU A 66 4.86 -12.19 10.87
C LEU A 66 3.43 -11.77 10.52
N HIS A 67 3.23 -10.51 10.13
CA HIS A 67 1.92 -9.99 9.75
C HIS A 67 1.54 -10.35 8.30
N TRP A 68 2.50 -10.64 7.43
CA TRP A 68 2.26 -10.87 6.01
C TRP A 68 1.19 -11.93 5.70
N PRO A 69 1.10 -13.07 6.41
CA PRO A 69 0.07 -14.07 6.17
C PRO A 69 -1.35 -13.60 6.49
N SER A 70 -1.53 -12.59 7.34
CA SER A 70 -2.84 -12.06 7.70
C SER A 70 -3.44 -11.12 6.67
N TYR A 71 -2.65 -10.65 5.69
CA TYR A 71 -3.15 -9.79 4.63
C TYR A 71 -3.74 -10.60 3.47
N MET A 72 -4.82 -10.10 2.86
CA MET A 72 -5.29 -10.56 1.55
C MET A 72 -4.30 -10.08 0.49
N ARG A 73 -3.58 -11.01 -0.14
CA ARG A 73 -2.53 -10.72 -1.11
C ARG A 73 -3.09 -10.77 -2.52
N LEU A 74 -3.26 -9.60 -3.11
CA LEU A 74 -3.76 -9.42 -4.47
C LEU A 74 -2.64 -9.76 -5.46
N ARG A 75 -2.88 -10.79 -6.27
CA ARG A 75 -1.89 -11.30 -7.23
C ARG A 75 -1.84 -10.41 -8.46
N ILE A 76 -0.64 -10.19 -8.95
CA ILE A 76 -0.38 -9.50 -10.22
C ILE A 76 -0.47 -10.52 -11.35
N ASN A 77 -1.30 -10.23 -12.34
CA ASN A 77 -1.43 -10.97 -13.58
C ASN A 77 -1.49 -10.01 -14.77
N GLU A 78 -1.52 -10.54 -15.99
CA GLU A 78 -1.51 -9.74 -17.22
C GLU A 78 -2.66 -8.72 -17.26
N ASN A 79 -3.87 -9.11 -16.91
CA ASN A 79 -5.03 -8.20 -16.91
C ASN A 79 -4.84 -7.03 -15.92
N LEU A 80 -4.30 -7.31 -14.73
CA LEU A 80 -4.03 -6.26 -13.75
C LEU A 80 -2.95 -5.30 -14.26
N VAL A 81 -1.91 -5.82 -14.91
CA VAL A 81 -0.83 -4.97 -15.47
C VAL A 81 -1.35 -4.13 -16.63
N ALA A 82 -2.21 -4.65 -17.49
CA ALA A 82 -2.86 -3.88 -18.56
C ALA A 82 -3.76 -2.77 -18.00
N THR A 83 -4.51 -3.05 -16.92
CA THR A 83 -5.27 -2.02 -16.21
C THR A 83 -4.34 -0.97 -15.60
N ALA A 84 -3.24 -1.40 -14.98
CA ALA A 84 -2.24 -0.49 -14.40
C ALA A 84 -1.60 0.41 -15.47
N GLU A 85 -1.27 -0.14 -16.66
CA GLU A 85 -0.77 0.65 -17.79
C GLU A 85 -1.74 1.78 -18.16
N SER A 86 -3.03 1.46 -18.32
CA SER A 86 -4.07 2.43 -18.67
C SER A 86 -4.20 3.52 -17.59
N LEU A 87 -4.20 3.14 -16.31
CA LEU A 87 -4.27 4.06 -15.18
C LEU A 87 -3.00 4.91 -15.06
N ALA A 88 -1.82 4.33 -15.29
CA ALA A 88 -0.56 5.06 -15.32
C ALA A 88 -0.57 6.15 -16.40
N TRP A 89 -1.01 5.82 -17.60
CA TRP A 89 -1.14 6.76 -18.70
C TRP A 89 -2.15 7.88 -18.40
N GLN A 90 -3.33 7.51 -17.90
CA GLN A 90 -4.43 8.46 -17.68
C GLN A 90 -4.13 9.45 -16.53
N TYR A 91 -3.50 8.99 -15.46
CA TYR A 91 -3.28 9.78 -14.24
C TYR A 91 -1.82 10.16 -13.99
N GLY A 92 -0.91 9.79 -14.90
CA GLY A 92 0.52 10.10 -14.79
C GLY A 92 1.21 9.37 -13.64
N LEU A 93 0.70 8.21 -13.20
CA LEU A 93 1.23 7.46 -12.06
C LEU A 93 2.55 6.77 -12.41
N ARG A 94 3.38 6.56 -11.39
CA ARG A 94 4.51 5.63 -11.50
C ARG A 94 3.98 4.20 -11.63
N GLY A 95 4.76 3.32 -12.27
CA GLY A 95 4.34 1.95 -12.54
C GLY A 95 3.84 1.19 -11.31
N TYR A 96 4.54 1.30 -10.18
CA TYR A 96 4.13 0.60 -8.95
C TYR A 96 2.88 1.22 -8.31
N ASP A 97 2.75 2.54 -8.33
CA ASP A 97 1.54 3.23 -7.84
C ASP A 97 0.32 2.82 -8.68
N ALA A 98 0.49 2.71 -10.00
CA ALA A 98 -0.56 2.22 -10.89
C ALA A 98 -0.93 0.75 -10.62
N VAL A 99 0.03 -0.11 -10.26
CA VAL A 99 -0.24 -1.49 -9.86
C VAL A 99 -1.03 -1.55 -8.56
N HIS A 100 -0.74 -0.68 -7.58
CA HIS A 100 -1.53 -0.57 -6.35
C HIS A 100 -2.95 -0.11 -6.63
N LEU A 101 -3.11 0.91 -7.49
CA LEU A 101 -4.43 1.41 -7.88
C LEU A 101 -5.25 0.34 -8.63
N ALA A 102 -4.65 -0.30 -9.64
CA ALA A 102 -5.30 -1.37 -10.39
C ALA A 102 -5.71 -2.53 -9.48
N SER A 103 -4.85 -2.90 -8.52
CA SER A 103 -5.18 -3.92 -7.53
C SER A 103 -6.42 -3.57 -6.72
N ALA A 104 -6.55 -2.32 -6.27
CA ALA A 104 -7.70 -1.86 -5.49
C ALA A 104 -8.99 -1.81 -6.33
N VAL A 105 -8.91 -1.30 -7.57
CA VAL A 105 -10.05 -1.23 -8.49
C VAL A 105 -10.58 -2.63 -8.81
N ILE A 106 -9.70 -3.55 -9.24
CA ILE A 106 -10.09 -4.92 -9.57
C ILE A 106 -10.64 -5.64 -8.33
N TRP A 107 -10.10 -5.37 -7.17
CA TRP A 107 -10.59 -5.97 -5.94
C TRP A 107 -11.99 -5.45 -5.58
N GLN A 108 -12.24 -4.14 -5.70
CA GLN A 108 -13.57 -3.55 -5.54
C GLN A 108 -14.60 -4.16 -6.50
N GLU A 109 -14.25 -4.28 -7.78
CA GLU A 109 -15.10 -4.92 -8.78
C GLU A 109 -15.41 -6.38 -8.44
N SER A 110 -14.42 -7.11 -7.93
CA SER A 110 -14.56 -8.53 -7.58
C SER A 110 -15.42 -8.75 -6.35
N LEU A 111 -15.39 -7.83 -5.38
CA LEU A 111 -16.19 -7.89 -4.15
C LEU A 111 -17.61 -7.39 -4.37
N GLY A 112 -17.81 -6.43 -5.27
CA GLY A 112 -19.06 -5.69 -5.41
C GLY A 112 -19.36 -4.76 -4.22
N GLU A 113 -18.37 -4.44 -3.42
CA GLU A 113 -18.43 -3.62 -2.21
C GLU A 113 -17.37 -2.52 -2.27
N THR A 114 -17.59 -1.44 -1.53
CA THR A 114 -16.65 -0.31 -1.47
C THR A 114 -15.32 -0.75 -0.88
N VAL A 115 -14.24 -0.45 -1.60
CA VAL A 115 -12.86 -0.62 -1.13
C VAL A 115 -12.24 0.73 -0.80
N ILE A 116 -11.65 0.83 0.37
CA ILE A 116 -10.92 2.01 0.82
C ILE A 116 -9.44 1.85 0.46
N LEU A 117 -8.88 2.78 -0.32
CA LEU A 117 -7.44 2.82 -0.57
C LEU A 117 -6.76 3.76 0.44
N ALA A 118 -6.00 3.18 1.37
CA ALA A 118 -5.14 3.95 2.25
C ALA A 118 -3.77 4.17 1.60
N THR A 119 -3.36 5.42 1.43
CA THR A 119 -2.08 5.83 0.84
C THR A 119 -1.61 7.19 1.37
N TYR A 120 -0.30 7.41 1.44
CA TYR A 120 0.30 8.71 1.71
C TYR A 120 1.04 9.29 0.48
N ASP A 121 0.89 8.65 -0.68
CA ASP A 121 1.32 9.24 -1.96
C ASP A 121 0.19 10.13 -2.52
N ARG A 122 0.46 11.43 -2.66
CA ARG A 122 -0.54 12.41 -3.11
C ARG A 122 -1.09 12.14 -4.50
N GLN A 123 -0.23 11.65 -5.40
CA GLN A 123 -0.62 11.40 -6.79
C GLN A 123 -1.52 10.17 -6.86
N LEU A 124 -1.15 9.10 -6.16
CA LEU A 124 -1.96 7.89 -6.03
C LEU A 124 -3.29 8.19 -5.32
N TRP A 125 -3.26 8.99 -4.24
CA TRP A 125 -4.45 9.41 -3.50
C TRP A 125 -5.46 10.14 -4.42
N GLY A 126 -4.99 11.12 -5.20
CA GLY A 126 -5.83 11.86 -6.14
C GLY A 126 -6.39 10.98 -7.25
N ALA A 127 -5.57 10.09 -7.82
CA ALA A 127 -6.01 9.15 -8.85
C ALA A 127 -7.06 8.15 -8.30
N ALA A 128 -6.88 7.66 -7.07
CA ALA A 128 -7.83 6.74 -6.43
C ALA A 128 -9.21 7.38 -6.23
N ALA A 129 -9.27 8.63 -5.78
CA ALA A 129 -10.52 9.37 -5.66
C ALA A 129 -11.20 9.56 -7.02
N LEU A 130 -10.44 9.85 -8.08
CA LEU A 130 -10.97 10.05 -9.44
C LEU A 130 -11.53 8.77 -10.07
N VAL A 131 -11.03 7.59 -9.70
CA VAL A 131 -11.58 6.30 -10.16
C VAL A 131 -12.71 5.77 -9.28
N GLY A 132 -13.17 6.55 -8.29
CA GLY A 132 -14.32 6.23 -7.45
C GLY A 132 -14.02 5.30 -6.26
N LEU A 133 -12.76 5.19 -5.84
CA LEU A 133 -12.41 4.55 -4.57
C LEU A 133 -12.60 5.53 -3.42
N GLU A 134 -12.99 5.04 -2.26
CA GLU A 134 -12.79 5.78 -1.02
C GLU A 134 -11.30 5.82 -0.67
N VAL A 135 -10.86 6.93 -0.06
CA VAL A 135 -9.42 7.14 0.22
C VAL A 135 -9.19 7.52 1.68
N LEU A 136 -8.10 7.02 2.24
CA LEU A 136 -7.57 7.42 3.53
C LEU A 136 -6.11 7.88 3.38
N PRO A 137 -5.71 8.94 4.12
CA PRO A 137 -6.55 9.82 4.96
C PRO A 137 -7.58 10.59 4.11
N HIS A 138 -8.63 11.10 4.70
CA HIS A 138 -9.65 11.90 3.97
C HIS A 138 -9.11 13.23 3.43
N GLN A 139 -7.97 13.69 3.94
CA GLN A 139 -7.22 14.86 3.46
C GLN A 139 -5.73 14.56 3.49
N LEU A 140 -5.02 14.89 2.40
CA LEU A 140 -3.58 14.63 2.24
C LEU A 140 -2.82 15.87 1.75
#